data_491c3698dfe3439dfcabd733be359299
#
_entry.id   491c3698dfe3439dfcabd733be359299
#
_cell.length_a   1.000
_cell.length_b   1.000
_cell.length_c   1.000
_cell.angle_alpha   90.00
_cell.angle_beta   90.00
_cell.angle_gamma   90.00
#
_symmetry.space_group_name_H-M   'P 1'
#
loop_
_entity.id
_entity.type
_entity.pdbx_description
1 polymer ?
#
loop_
_entity_poly.entity_id
_entity_poly.type
_entity_poly.pdbx_seq_one_letter_code
_entity_poly.pdbx_strand_id
1 'polypeptide(L)'
;MTTPIALLPMYDWPEIRDATDACWSALHDSLSDAGFSPPTQLTRTEDPLPLWRHPNLLLGQTCGLPFVEKLAVDVSLVGTPAYDIDCGAGCYFSVIVAHKDSGIEELTDLDSAIFGYNDPLSQSGVAAFFSHLASEGIPLNKIRQYKRVMSHRNAIKELAERHIDIASIDAITWEHAKRYESATDKLTVIARTDPTPGLPLITAQRPEKEVDRIHHAVVEAIASLSSDLQDTLLLSGLAATEEADYQLIKRRYENIRFDLKNLL
;
A
#
# COMPACT_ATOMS: atom_id res chain seq x y z
N MET A 1 27.12 -16.27 9.54
CA MET A 1 26.23 -15.91 8.43
C MET A 1 25.09 -15.08 9.04
N THR A 2 24.82 -13.90 8.51
CA THR A 2 23.74 -13.02 8.98
C THR A 2 22.39 -13.55 8.48
N THR A 3 21.39 -13.59 9.35
CA THR A 3 20.06 -14.17 9.02
C THR A 3 19.36 -13.29 7.97
N PRO A 4 18.87 -13.85 6.85
CA PRO A 4 18.04 -13.12 5.90
C PRO A 4 16.75 -12.60 6.53
N ILE A 5 16.21 -11.51 5.98
CA ILE A 5 15.01 -10.83 6.47
C ILE A 5 13.94 -10.87 5.38
N ALA A 6 12.69 -11.16 5.78
CA ALA A 6 11.52 -10.99 4.94
C ALA A 6 10.38 -10.34 5.74
N LEU A 7 9.67 -9.40 5.10
CA LEU A 7 8.53 -8.70 5.73
C LEU A 7 7.50 -8.27 4.70
N LEU A 8 6.23 -8.53 4.98
CA LEU A 8 5.07 -8.17 4.16
C LEU A 8 4.04 -7.38 5.00
N PRO A 9 4.38 -6.17 5.48
CA PRO A 9 3.60 -5.50 6.53
C PRO A 9 2.35 -4.79 6.02
N MET A 10 2.14 -4.67 4.70
CA MET A 10 1.15 -3.75 4.15
C MET A 10 -0.30 -4.19 4.40
N TYR A 11 -0.57 -5.50 4.32
CA TYR A 11 -1.92 -6.05 4.47
C TYR A 11 -1.98 -7.21 5.47
N ASP A 12 -1.01 -7.33 6.38
CA ASP A 12 -0.93 -8.41 7.39
C ASP A 12 -1.91 -8.17 8.56
N TRP A 13 -3.21 -8.21 8.24
CA TRP A 13 -4.24 -8.05 9.24
C TRP A 13 -4.40 -9.30 10.11
N PRO A 14 -4.79 -9.16 11.40
CA PRO A 14 -4.98 -10.32 12.29
C PRO A 14 -5.93 -11.38 11.72
N GLU A 15 -6.97 -10.96 10.99
CA GLU A 15 -8.00 -11.83 10.43
C GLU A 15 -7.51 -12.67 9.25
N ILE A 16 -6.46 -12.24 8.56
CA ILE A 16 -5.88 -12.94 7.40
C ILE A 16 -4.42 -13.35 7.63
N ARG A 17 -3.95 -13.29 8.87
CA ARG A 17 -2.56 -13.62 9.22
C ARG A 17 -2.18 -15.03 8.82
N ASP A 18 -3.05 -16.00 9.06
CA ASP A 18 -2.80 -17.40 8.67
C ASP A 18 -2.65 -17.54 7.15
N ALA A 19 -3.43 -16.78 6.37
CA ALA A 19 -3.29 -16.75 4.91
C ALA A 19 -1.99 -16.07 4.48
N THR A 20 -1.57 -14.99 5.17
CA THR A 20 -0.26 -14.34 4.93
C THR A 20 0.89 -15.31 5.25
N ASP A 21 0.81 -16.05 6.34
CA ASP A 21 1.81 -17.05 6.71
C ASP A 21 1.84 -18.24 5.74
N ALA A 22 0.69 -18.69 5.24
CA ALA A 22 0.61 -19.72 4.21
C ALA A 22 1.21 -19.22 2.86
N CYS A 23 0.92 -18.00 2.48
CA CYS A 23 1.55 -17.37 1.31
C CYS A 23 3.07 -17.27 1.49
N TRP A 24 3.53 -16.88 2.69
CA TRP A 24 4.95 -16.85 2.99
C TRP A 24 5.58 -18.25 2.89
N SER A 25 4.91 -19.31 3.32
CA SER A 25 5.41 -20.68 3.18
C SER A 25 5.65 -21.06 1.70
N ALA A 26 4.72 -20.72 0.81
CA ALA A 26 4.88 -20.95 -0.63
C ALA A 26 6.05 -20.11 -1.21
N LEU A 27 6.17 -18.84 -0.80
CA LEU A 27 7.28 -17.97 -1.17
C LEU A 27 8.63 -18.50 -0.66
N HIS A 28 8.66 -19.00 0.59
CA HIS A 28 9.85 -19.61 1.19
C HIS A 28 10.33 -20.80 0.37
N ASP A 29 9.42 -21.71 -0.01
CA ASP A 29 9.77 -22.93 -0.75
C ASP A 29 10.29 -22.58 -2.15
N SER A 30 9.59 -21.73 -2.91
CA SER A 30 10.03 -21.28 -4.24
C SER A 30 11.36 -20.51 -4.21
N LEU A 31 11.57 -19.66 -3.20
CA LEU A 31 12.86 -18.95 -3.02
C LEU A 31 13.99 -19.93 -2.66
N SER A 32 13.70 -20.96 -1.87
CA SER A 32 14.67 -22.01 -1.55
C SER A 32 15.06 -22.83 -2.78
N ASP A 33 14.10 -23.20 -3.61
CA ASP A 33 14.31 -23.89 -4.88
C ASP A 33 15.11 -23.02 -5.88
N ALA A 34 14.91 -21.69 -5.83
CA ALA A 34 15.71 -20.73 -6.58
C ALA A 34 17.13 -20.52 -6.01
N GLY A 35 17.52 -21.25 -4.94
CA GLY A 35 18.86 -21.23 -4.35
C GLY A 35 19.12 -20.09 -3.37
N PHE A 36 18.09 -19.49 -2.82
CA PHE A 36 18.20 -18.55 -1.70
C PHE A 36 18.03 -19.28 -0.36
N SER A 37 18.25 -18.57 0.75
CA SER A 37 18.05 -19.09 2.11
C SER A 37 17.05 -18.20 2.85
N PRO A 38 15.75 -18.28 2.54
CA PRO A 38 14.74 -17.42 3.17
C PRO A 38 14.61 -17.71 4.67
N PRO A 39 14.18 -16.73 5.48
CA PRO A 39 13.87 -16.96 6.89
C PRO A 39 12.60 -17.82 6.99
N THR A 40 12.52 -18.67 8.02
CA THR A 40 11.35 -19.55 8.22
C THR A 40 10.05 -18.79 8.50
N GLN A 41 10.14 -17.56 8.97
CA GLN A 41 8.97 -16.71 9.30
C GLN A 41 9.18 -15.27 8.83
N LEU A 42 8.08 -14.59 8.55
CA LEU A 42 8.07 -13.15 8.30
C LEU A 42 8.46 -12.38 9.56
N THR A 43 9.26 -11.34 9.36
CA THR A 43 9.51 -10.35 10.41
C THR A 43 8.34 -9.39 10.48
N ARG A 44 7.75 -9.25 11.66
CA ARG A 44 6.66 -8.29 11.95
C ARG A 44 7.20 -7.19 12.85
N THR A 45 7.00 -5.95 12.45
CA THR A 45 7.51 -4.75 13.14
C THR A 45 6.59 -3.56 12.93
N GLU A 46 6.56 -2.65 13.89
CA GLU A 46 5.85 -1.36 13.76
C GLU A 46 6.65 -0.33 12.94
N ASP A 47 7.98 -0.48 12.87
CA ASP A 47 8.86 0.38 12.06
C ASP A 47 9.61 -0.48 11.03
N PRO A 48 9.08 -0.63 9.81
CA PRO A 48 9.70 -1.44 8.78
C PRO A 48 10.86 -0.73 8.05
N LEU A 49 10.99 0.59 8.14
CA LEU A 49 11.96 1.37 7.35
C LEU A 49 13.43 0.93 7.54
N PRO A 50 13.94 0.67 8.77
CA PRO A 50 15.29 0.15 8.95
C PRO A 50 15.50 -1.22 8.33
N LEU A 51 14.47 -2.08 8.31
CA LEU A 51 14.53 -3.43 7.75
C LEU A 51 14.50 -3.40 6.23
N TRP A 52 13.74 -2.49 5.62
CA TRP A 52 13.76 -2.29 4.16
C TRP A 52 15.14 -1.89 3.62
N ARG A 53 15.96 -1.20 4.43
CA ARG A 53 17.34 -0.81 4.10
C ARG A 53 18.38 -1.82 4.52
N HIS A 54 17.96 -2.90 5.17
CA HIS A 54 18.93 -3.84 5.71
C HIS A 54 19.60 -4.66 4.58
N PRO A 55 20.94 -4.82 4.58
CA PRO A 55 21.66 -5.52 3.50
C PRO A 55 21.31 -7.01 3.38
N ASN A 56 20.66 -7.58 4.38
CA ASN A 56 20.15 -8.96 4.35
C ASN A 56 18.66 -9.05 3.98
N LEU A 57 18.05 -7.97 3.52
CA LEU A 57 16.66 -8.03 3.04
C LEU A 57 16.59 -8.97 1.82
N LEU A 58 15.89 -10.09 1.97
CA LEU A 58 15.62 -11.01 0.87
C LEU A 58 14.34 -10.62 0.14
N LEU A 59 13.27 -10.34 0.88
CA LEU A 59 12.00 -9.89 0.29
C LEU A 59 11.26 -8.96 1.27
N GLY A 60 10.83 -7.81 0.80
CA GLY A 60 10.01 -6.88 1.56
C GLY A 60 8.96 -6.24 0.69
N GLN A 61 7.79 -5.92 1.27
CA GLN A 61 6.78 -5.09 0.62
C GLN A 61 6.78 -3.70 1.23
N THR A 62 6.77 -2.65 0.39
CA THR A 62 6.74 -1.26 0.84
C THR A 62 5.68 -0.45 0.08
N CYS A 63 5.37 0.75 0.56
CA CYS A 63 4.52 1.70 -0.17
C CYS A 63 5.32 2.39 -1.29
N GLY A 64 4.65 2.77 -2.39
CA GLY A 64 5.29 3.37 -3.55
C GLY A 64 5.99 4.70 -3.27
N LEU A 65 5.44 5.57 -2.40
CA LEU A 65 6.07 6.84 -2.07
C LEU A 65 7.36 6.68 -1.22
N PRO A 66 7.38 5.91 -0.12
CA PRO A 66 8.64 5.56 0.55
C PRO A 66 9.66 4.91 -0.38
N PHE A 67 9.24 4.06 -1.32
CA PHE A 67 10.13 3.47 -2.31
C PHE A 67 10.88 4.56 -3.09
N VAL A 68 10.17 5.48 -3.75
CA VAL A 68 10.82 6.51 -4.59
C VAL A 68 11.55 7.59 -3.81
N GLU A 69 11.09 7.94 -2.59
CA GLU A 69 11.66 9.04 -1.81
C GLU A 69 12.80 8.61 -0.88
N LYS A 70 12.82 7.33 -0.46
CA LYS A 70 13.70 6.88 0.63
C LYS A 70 14.52 5.64 0.32
N LEU A 71 14.07 4.76 -0.58
CA LEU A 71 14.60 3.41 -0.69
C LEU A 71 15.25 3.10 -2.05
N ALA A 72 14.84 3.73 -3.14
CA ALA A 72 15.22 3.34 -4.50
C ALA A 72 16.74 3.20 -4.74
N VAL A 73 17.57 3.94 -3.98
CA VAL A 73 19.04 3.84 -4.08
C VAL A 73 19.63 2.70 -3.25
N ASP A 74 18.88 2.15 -2.30
CA ASP A 74 19.34 1.16 -1.32
C ASP A 74 18.84 -0.25 -1.62
N VAL A 75 17.84 -0.39 -2.51
CA VAL A 75 17.16 -1.66 -2.80
C VAL A 75 17.03 -1.91 -4.29
N SER A 76 16.72 -3.16 -4.66
CA SER A 76 16.30 -3.53 -6.01
C SER A 76 14.82 -3.84 -6.03
N LEU A 77 14.11 -3.38 -7.07
CA LEU A 77 12.71 -3.69 -7.33
C LEU A 77 12.57 -5.13 -7.82
N VAL A 78 11.72 -5.92 -7.18
CA VAL A 78 11.42 -7.30 -7.59
C VAL A 78 10.23 -7.35 -8.53
N GLY A 79 9.22 -6.52 -8.30
CA GLY A 79 7.98 -6.45 -9.06
C GLY A 79 6.85 -5.91 -8.18
N THR A 80 5.66 -5.80 -8.75
CA THR A 80 4.49 -5.28 -8.02
C THR A 80 3.38 -6.32 -7.96
N PRO A 81 2.93 -6.73 -6.76
CA PRO A 81 1.79 -7.63 -6.63
C PRO A 81 0.56 -7.11 -7.37
N ALA A 82 -0.10 -7.99 -8.09
CA ALA A 82 -1.38 -7.74 -8.71
C ALA A 82 -2.49 -8.22 -7.78
N TYR A 83 -3.41 -7.33 -7.45
CA TYR A 83 -4.54 -7.63 -6.57
C TYR A 83 -5.84 -7.68 -7.36
N ASP A 84 -6.80 -8.46 -6.86
CA ASP A 84 -8.15 -8.57 -7.42
C ASP A 84 -8.99 -7.36 -7.00
N ILE A 85 -8.68 -6.24 -7.65
CA ILE A 85 -9.40 -4.97 -7.57
C ILE A 85 -9.64 -4.49 -9.00
N ASP A 86 -10.63 -3.62 -9.20
CA ASP A 86 -10.96 -3.06 -10.52
C ASP A 86 -9.87 -2.10 -11.02
N CYS A 87 -8.66 -2.67 -11.29
CA CYS A 87 -7.47 -1.97 -11.75
C CYS A 87 -6.58 -2.89 -12.57
N GLY A 88 -5.68 -2.31 -13.39
CA GLY A 88 -4.68 -3.07 -14.12
C GLY A 88 -3.68 -3.80 -13.19
N ALA A 89 -3.15 -4.93 -13.66
CA ALA A 89 -2.18 -5.71 -12.89
C ALA A 89 -0.98 -4.84 -12.44
N GLY A 90 -0.61 -4.95 -11.18
CA GLY A 90 0.47 -4.15 -10.58
C GLY A 90 0.13 -2.67 -10.37
N CYS A 91 -1.11 -2.26 -10.62
CA CYS A 91 -1.62 -0.93 -10.30
C CYS A 91 -2.62 -0.98 -9.14
N TYR A 92 -2.84 0.16 -8.51
CA TYR A 92 -3.89 0.36 -7.53
C TYR A 92 -4.36 1.82 -7.53
N PHE A 93 -5.43 2.09 -6.80
CA PHE A 93 -5.98 3.42 -6.58
C PHE A 93 -6.38 3.57 -5.11
N SER A 94 -6.81 4.77 -4.74
CA SER A 94 -7.45 5.00 -3.46
C SER A 94 -8.92 5.34 -3.65
N VAL A 95 -9.75 4.91 -2.70
CA VAL A 95 -11.12 5.39 -2.55
C VAL A 95 -11.14 6.53 -1.55
N ILE A 96 -11.88 7.58 -1.86
CA ILE A 96 -12.11 8.70 -0.94
C ILE A 96 -13.43 8.43 -0.26
N VAL A 97 -13.39 8.37 1.08
CA VAL A 97 -14.47 7.82 1.90
C VAL A 97 -14.95 8.87 2.90
N ALA A 98 -16.28 8.96 3.05
CA ALA A 98 -16.94 9.79 4.04
C ALA A 98 -18.02 8.97 4.80
N HIS A 99 -18.53 9.51 5.93
CA HIS A 99 -19.67 8.91 6.61
C HIS A 99 -20.97 9.17 5.82
N LYS A 100 -21.86 8.18 5.68
CA LYS A 100 -23.12 8.29 4.91
C LYS A 100 -23.99 9.46 5.33
N ASP A 101 -23.98 9.81 6.61
CA ASP A 101 -24.78 10.90 7.17
C ASP A 101 -23.97 12.20 7.36
N SER A 102 -22.81 12.35 6.67
CA SER A 102 -21.98 13.56 6.79
C SER A 102 -22.51 14.75 5.97
N GLY A 103 -23.29 14.47 4.93
CA GLY A 103 -23.66 15.46 3.93
C GLY A 103 -22.55 15.72 2.89
N ILE A 104 -21.43 14.98 2.94
CA ILE A 104 -20.36 15.02 1.95
C ILE A 104 -20.64 13.91 0.92
N GLU A 105 -21.13 14.30 -0.26
CA GLU A 105 -21.47 13.38 -1.34
C GLU A 105 -20.44 13.43 -2.49
N GLU A 106 -19.74 14.55 -2.61
CA GLU A 106 -18.68 14.76 -3.62
C GLU A 106 -17.54 15.62 -3.06
N LEU A 107 -16.43 15.72 -3.82
CA LEU A 107 -15.23 16.45 -3.38
C LEU A 107 -15.45 17.98 -3.27
N THR A 108 -16.46 18.51 -3.90
CA THR A 108 -16.83 19.93 -3.77
C THR A 108 -17.47 20.26 -2.41
N ASP A 109 -17.93 19.25 -1.65
CA ASP A 109 -18.58 19.40 -0.34
C ASP A 109 -17.60 19.45 0.85
N LEU A 110 -16.29 19.52 0.58
CA LEU A 110 -15.25 19.44 1.62
C LEU A 110 -15.10 20.72 2.48
N ASP A 111 -16.04 21.66 2.42
CA ASP A 111 -15.94 22.92 3.15
C ASP A 111 -15.86 22.68 4.67
N SER A 112 -14.75 23.06 5.27
CA SER A 112 -14.43 22.87 6.69
C SER A 112 -14.27 21.41 7.16
N ALA A 113 -14.01 20.45 6.25
CA ALA A 113 -13.81 19.05 6.60
C ALA A 113 -12.54 18.83 7.43
N ILE A 114 -12.56 17.78 8.26
CA ILE A 114 -11.39 17.21 8.94
C ILE A 114 -10.90 16.01 8.11
N PHE A 115 -9.71 16.13 7.55
CA PHE A 115 -9.07 15.05 6.79
C PHE A 115 -8.22 14.16 7.70
N GLY A 116 -8.54 12.86 7.71
CA GLY A 116 -7.75 11.84 8.41
C GLY A 116 -6.70 11.22 7.51
N TYR A 117 -5.44 11.23 7.94
CA TYR A 117 -4.34 10.62 7.19
C TYR A 117 -3.53 9.64 8.03
N ASN A 118 -3.01 8.59 7.39
CA ASN A 118 -2.23 7.55 8.05
C ASN A 118 -0.78 7.97 8.33
N ASP A 119 -0.04 8.37 7.29
CA ASP A 119 1.35 8.82 7.39
C ASP A 119 1.66 9.88 6.33
N PRO A 120 2.48 10.92 6.64
CA PRO A 120 2.83 11.97 5.66
C PRO A 120 3.50 11.45 4.38
N LEU A 121 4.16 10.29 4.44
CA LEU A 121 4.76 9.62 3.28
C LEU A 121 3.87 8.51 2.69
N SER A 122 2.58 8.50 3.00
CA SER A 122 1.66 7.56 2.38
C SER A 122 1.32 7.97 0.96
N GLN A 123 1.53 7.05 0.00
CA GLN A 123 1.07 7.27 -1.37
C GLN A 123 -0.45 7.33 -1.42
N SER A 124 -1.15 6.29 -0.93
CA SER A 124 -2.61 6.17 -1.01
C SER A 124 -3.35 7.13 -0.08
N GLY A 125 -2.86 7.28 1.14
CA GLY A 125 -3.54 8.06 2.17
C GLY A 125 -3.29 9.57 2.08
N VAL A 126 -2.25 10.00 1.38
CA VAL A 126 -1.86 11.42 1.30
C VAL A 126 -1.60 11.83 -0.14
N ALA A 127 -0.55 11.33 -0.79
CA ALA A 127 -0.11 11.85 -2.07
C ALA A 127 -1.19 11.68 -3.17
N ALA A 128 -1.87 10.54 -3.22
CA ALA A 128 -2.94 10.30 -4.18
C ALA A 128 -4.14 11.25 -3.97
N PHE A 129 -4.54 11.46 -2.70
CA PHE A 129 -5.65 12.34 -2.36
C PHE A 129 -5.38 13.78 -2.80
N PHE A 130 -4.26 14.35 -2.37
CA PHE A 130 -3.93 15.74 -2.69
C PHE A 130 -3.67 15.95 -4.17
N SER A 131 -3.04 14.99 -4.87
CA SER A 131 -2.89 15.03 -6.31
C SER A 131 -4.24 14.99 -7.02
N HIS A 132 -5.20 14.23 -6.51
CA HIS A 132 -6.54 14.14 -7.07
C HIS A 132 -7.31 15.45 -6.86
N LEU A 133 -7.27 16.04 -5.66
CA LEU A 133 -7.86 17.38 -5.44
C LEU A 133 -7.28 18.42 -6.39
N ALA A 134 -5.96 18.40 -6.61
CA ALA A 134 -5.31 19.34 -7.53
C ALA A 134 -5.74 19.13 -8.98
N SER A 135 -5.91 17.87 -9.44
CA SER A 135 -6.40 17.56 -10.79
C SER A 135 -7.84 17.98 -11.03
N GLU A 136 -8.69 17.90 -9.98
CA GLU A 136 -10.08 18.36 -10.00
C GLU A 136 -10.23 19.87 -9.76
N GLY A 137 -9.13 20.59 -9.56
CA GLY A 137 -9.14 22.05 -9.30
C GLY A 137 -9.74 22.41 -7.94
N ILE A 138 -9.75 21.48 -6.98
CA ILE A 138 -10.31 21.69 -5.65
C ILE A 138 -9.23 22.27 -4.74
N PRO A 139 -9.43 23.47 -4.18
CA PRO A 139 -8.43 24.13 -3.36
C PRO A 139 -8.28 23.46 -1.98
N LEU A 140 -7.04 23.31 -1.51
CA LEU A 140 -6.72 22.63 -0.26
C LEU A 140 -7.26 23.34 0.99
N ASN A 141 -7.53 24.65 0.91
CA ASN A 141 -8.10 25.45 2.01
C ASN A 141 -9.56 25.10 2.35
N LYS A 142 -10.22 24.24 1.57
CA LYS A 142 -11.51 23.65 1.94
C LYS A 142 -11.38 22.73 3.17
N ILE A 143 -10.23 22.11 3.35
CA ILE A 143 -9.95 21.26 4.50
C ILE A 143 -9.53 22.15 5.68
N ARG A 144 -10.30 22.09 6.76
CA ARG A 144 -10.05 22.90 7.96
C ARG A 144 -8.95 22.33 8.85
N GLN A 145 -8.86 21.01 8.94
CA GLN A 145 -7.96 20.33 9.86
C GLN A 145 -7.45 19.02 9.28
N TYR A 146 -6.21 18.71 9.64
CA TYR A 146 -5.52 17.48 9.30
C TYR A 146 -5.27 16.67 10.58
N LYS A 147 -5.76 15.42 10.64
CA LYS A 147 -5.64 14.56 11.81
C LYS A 147 -4.87 13.29 11.45
N ARG A 148 -3.74 13.05 12.09
CA ARG A 148 -3.00 11.81 11.92
C ARG A 148 -3.71 10.67 12.64
N VAL A 149 -4.06 9.60 11.89
CA VAL A 149 -4.81 8.43 12.38
C VAL A 149 -4.01 7.13 12.27
N MET A 150 -2.75 7.20 11.88
CA MET A 150 -1.72 6.15 11.89
C MET A 150 -1.91 5.02 10.87
N SER A 151 -3.13 4.64 10.50
CA SER A 151 -3.39 3.56 9.53
C SER A 151 -4.70 3.79 8.78
N HIS A 152 -4.86 3.18 7.60
CA HIS A 152 -6.12 3.17 6.87
C HIS A 152 -7.25 2.53 7.68
N ARG A 153 -6.96 1.44 8.41
CA ARG A 153 -7.93 0.76 9.25
C ARG A 153 -8.45 1.67 10.38
N ASN A 154 -7.56 2.45 11.00
CA ASN A 154 -7.97 3.44 12.00
C ASN A 154 -8.76 4.58 11.35
N ALA A 155 -8.39 5.03 10.14
CA ALA A 155 -9.15 6.05 9.43
C ALA A 155 -10.62 5.61 9.20
N ILE A 156 -10.83 4.35 8.83
CA ILE A 156 -12.17 3.76 8.65
C ILE A 156 -12.98 3.83 9.97
N LYS A 157 -12.37 3.48 11.10
CA LYS A 157 -13.01 3.55 12.41
C LYS A 157 -13.32 5.00 12.83
N GLU A 158 -12.36 5.89 12.67
CA GLU A 158 -12.50 7.31 12.99
C GLU A 158 -13.59 8.00 12.12
N LEU A 159 -13.73 7.60 10.84
CA LEU A 159 -14.83 8.02 9.98
C LEU A 159 -16.18 7.52 10.49
N ALA A 160 -16.30 6.25 10.84
CA ALA A 160 -17.54 5.65 11.35
C ALA A 160 -17.99 6.23 12.69
N GLU A 161 -17.05 6.73 13.49
CA GLU A 161 -17.26 7.44 14.74
C GLU A 161 -17.40 8.96 14.57
N ARG A 162 -17.24 9.47 13.33
CA ARG A 162 -17.36 10.90 12.98
C ARG A 162 -16.31 11.78 13.68
N HIS A 163 -15.15 11.23 13.99
CA HIS A 163 -13.99 11.96 14.52
C HIS A 163 -13.15 12.63 13.43
N ILE A 164 -13.31 12.19 12.20
CA ILE A 164 -12.85 12.81 10.95
C ILE A 164 -13.99 12.76 9.93
N ASP A 165 -13.96 13.63 8.95
CA ASP A 165 -15.03 13.76 7.97
C ASP A 165 -14.72 13.03 6.67
N ILE A 166 -13.43 12.95 6.30
CA ILE A 166 -12.97 12.34 5.06
C ILE A 166 -11.60 11.69 5.23
N ALA A 167 -11.36 10.61 4.49
CA ALA A 167 -10.06 9.96 4.37
C ALA A 167 -9.88 9.32 3.00
N SER A 168 -8.63 9.14 2.61
CA SER A 168 -8.25 8.39 1.41
C SER A 168 -7.70 7.03 1.83
N ILE A 169 -8.32 5.97 1.35
CA ILE A 169 -8.05 4.58 1.72
C ILE A 169 -7.59 3.82 0.49
N ASP A 170 -6.48 3.08 0.55
CA ASP A 170 -6.09 2.23 -0.58
C ASP A 170 -7.16 1.16 -0.87
N ALA A 171 -7.33 0.83 -2.15
CA ALA A 171 -8.41 -0.03 -2.60
C ALA A 171 -8.32 -1.44 -2.01
N ILE A 172 -7.12 -1.99 -1.80
CA ILE A 172 -6.94 -3.34 -1.24
C ILE A 172 -7.36 -3.33 0.23
N THR A 173 -6.91 -2.33 1.00
CA THR A 173 -7.37 -2.13 2.39
C THR A 173 -8.88 -1.95 2.46
N TRP A 174 -9.48 -1.22 1.52
CA TRP A 174 -10.94 -1.02 1.49
C TRP A 174 -11.68 -2.33 1.23
N GLU A 175 -11.21 -3.17 0.31
CA GLU A 175 -11.79 -4.50 0.06
C GLU A 175 -11.67 -5.41 1.29
N HIS A 176 -10.51 -5.44 1.96
CA HIS A 176 -10.36 -6.15 3.23
C HIS A 176 -11.28 -5.58 4.32
N ALA A 177 -11.40 -4.25 4.41
CA ALA A 177 -12.27 -3.62 5.39
C ALA A 177 -13.75 -3.99 5.20
N LYS A 178 -14.23 -4.08 3.96
CA LYS A 178 -15.59 -4.56 3.67
C LYS A 178 -15.84 -5.99 4.16
N ARG A 179 -14.79 -6.82 4.24
CA ARG A 179 -14.89 -8.20 4.74
C ARG A 179 -14.80 -8.29 6.27
N TYR A 180 -14.01 -7.43 6.91
CA TYR A 180 -13.58 -7.62 8.31
C TYR A 180 -13.89 -6.46 9.25
N GLU A 181 -14.37 -5.30 8.76
CA GLU A 181 -14.68 -4.11 9.57
C GLU A 181 -16.13 -3.67 9.38
N SER A 182 -16.99 -3.94 10.35
CA SER A 182 -18.40 -3.49 10.33
C SER A 182 -18.55 -1.96 10.27
N ALA A 183 -17.50 -1.21 10.61
CA ALA A 183 -17.46 0.23 10.48
C ALA A 183 -17.75 0.70 9.04
N THR A 184 -17.40 -0.09 8.03
CA THR A 184 -17.66 0.22 6.61
C THR A 184 -19.14 0.34 6.27
N ASP A 185 -20.04 -0.31 7.03
CA ASP A 185 -21.48 -0.23 6.82
C ASP A 185 -22.04 1.20 6.97
N LYS A 186 -21.33 2.07 7.72
CA LYS A 186 -21.67 3.48 7.93
C LYS A 186 -21.06 4.42 6.89
N LEU A 187 -20.20 3.91 6.05
CA LEU A 187 -19.35 4.71 5.16
C LEU A 187 -19.80 4.62 3.71
N THR A 188 -19.46 5.62 2.93
CA THR A 188 -19.66 5.67 1.48
C THR A 188 -18.41 6.13 0.77
N VAL A 189 -18.15 5.58 -0.42
CA VAL A 189 -17.12 6.05 -1.34
C VAL A 189 -17.69 7.20 -2.15
N ILE A 190 -17.07 8.38 -2.08
CA ILE A 190 -17.49 9.58 -2.80
C ILE A 190 -16.66 9.86 -4.05
N ALA A 191 -15.43 9.33 -4.11
CA ALA A 191 -14.56 9.47 -5.28
C ALA A 191 -13.50 8.35 -5.31
N ARG A 192 -12.83 8.23 -6.46
CA ARG A 192 -11.73 7.30 -6.69
C ARG A 192 -10.58 8.05 -7.35
N THR A 193 -9.37 7.89 -6.84
CA THR A 193 -8.18 8.54 -7.42
C THR A 193 -7.74 7.83 -8.70
N ASP A 194 -6.98 8.53 -9.54
CA ASP A 194 -6.31 7.89 -10.67
C ASP A 194 -5.38 6.76 -10.22
N PRO A 195 -5.29 5.67 -10.99
CA PRO A 195 -4.36 4.59 -10.71
C PRO A 195 -2.90 5.05 -10.67
N THR A 196 -2.13 4.36 -9.85
CA THR A 196 -0.67 4.42 -9.78
C THR A 196 -0.10 3.01 -9.69
N PRO A 197 1.21 2.80 -9.92
CA PRO A 197 1.85 1.56 -9.52
C PRO A 197 1.55 1.22 -8.06
N GLY A 198 1.29 -0.07 -7.80
CA GLY A 198 0.95 -0.60 -6.48
C GLY A 198 2.14 -0.63 -5.53
N LEU A 199 2.01 -1.41 -4.46
CA LEU A 199 3.01 -1.54 -3.42
C LEU A 199 4.12 -2.50 -3.86
N PRO A 200 5.35 -2.02 -4.12
CA PRO A 200 6.39 -2.85 -4.69
C PRO A 200 6.92 -3.90 -3.71
N LEU A 201 7.29 -5.06 -4.25
CA LEU A 201 8.20 -5.98 -3.61
C LEU A 201 9.64 -5.55 -3.91
N ILE A 202 10.45 -5.51 -2.89
CA ILE A 202 11.84 -5.08 -2.91
C ILE A 202 12.77 -6.12 -2.29
N THR A 203 14.01 -6.10 -2.67
CA THR A 203 15.11 -6.86 -2.05
C THR A 203 16.29 -5.91 -1.81
N ALA A 204 17.25 -6.27 -0.97
CA ALA A 204 18.50 -5.52 -0.87
C ALA A 204 19.15 -5.41 -2.28
N GLN A 205 20.05 -4.43 -2.47
CA GLN A 205 20.78 -4.29 -3.74
C GLN A 205 21.42 -5.61 -4.16
N ARG A 206 21.06 -6.10 -5.35
CA ARG A 206 21.53 -7.37 -5.92
C ARG A 206 21.83 -7.23 -7.42
N PRO A 207 22.70 -8.11 -7.96
CA PRO A 207 22.83 -8.26 -9.40
C PRO A 207 21.49 -8.59 -10.06
N GLU A 208 21.21 -8.01 -11.22
CA GLU A 208 19.97 -8.18 -11.99
C GLU A 208 19.52 -9.66 -12.09
N LYS A 209 20.45 -10.56 -12.41
CA LYS A 209 20.17 -12.01 -12.47
C LYS A 209 19.66 -12.62 -11.16
N GLU A 210 20.01 -12.06 -10.02
CA GLU A 210 19.48 -12.51 -8.73
C GLU A 210 18.09 -11.94 -8.50
N VAL A 211 17.85 -10.69 -8.89
CA VAL A 211 16.53 -10.06 -8.85
C VAL A 211 15.55 -10.83 -9.74
N ASP A 212 15.97 -11.20 -10.96
CA ASP A 212 15.16 -12.00 -11.88
C ASP A 212 14.78 -13.36 -11.29
N ARG A 213 15.73 -14.03 -10.60
CA ARG A 213 15.43 -15.31 -9.93
C ARG A 213 14.43 -15.13 -8.79
N ILE A 214 14.54 -14.06 -8.00
CA ILE A 214 13.57 -13.74 -6.95
C ILE A 214 12.21 -13.45 -7.58
N HIS A 215 12.17 -12.65 -8.64
CA HIS A 215 10.94 -12.35 -9.37
C HIS A 215 10.21 -13.63 -9.83
N HIS A 216 10.93 -14.53 -10.51
CA HIS A 216 10.36 -15.78 -11.00
C HIS A 216 9.88 -16.68 -9.85
N ALA A 217 10.64 -16.79 -8.76
CA ALA A 217 10.23 -17.55 -7.58
C ALA A 217 8.94 -16.97 -6.95
N VAL A 218 8.80 -15.65 -6.90
CA VAL A 218 7.58 -15.02 -6.40
C VAL A 218 6.39 -15.27 -7.34
N VAL A 219 6.59 -15.19 -8.66
CA VAL A 219 5.53 -15.52 -9.65
C VAL A 219 5.05 -16.95 -9.47
N GLU A 220 5.98 -17.92 -9.39
CA GLU A 220 5.66 -19.34 -9.19
C GLU A 220 4.93 -19.58 -7.87
N ALA A 221 5.41 -18.98 -6.77
CA ALA A 221 4.78 -19.10 -5.47
C ALA A 221 3.34 -18.60 -5.48
N ILE A 222 3.07 -17.40 -6.03
CA ILE A 222 1.72 -16.84 -6.09
C ILE A 222 0.81 -17.71 -6.97
N ALA A 223 1.32 -18.19 -8.10
CA ALA A 223 0.57 -19.08 -9.00
C ALA A 223 0.23 -20.44 -8.37
N SER A 224 1.02 -20.91 -7.39
CA SER A 224 0.79 -22.17 -6.67
C SER A 224 -0.23 -22.07 -5.54
N LEU A 225 -0.62 -20.84 -5.12
CA LEU A 225 -1.61 -20.65 -4.07
C LEU A 225 -2.97 -21.20 -4.48
N SER A 226 -3.68 -21.79 -3.53
CA SER A 226 -5.08 -22.18 -3.74
C SER A 226 -5.95 -20.95 -4.03
N SER A 227 -7.07 -21.17 -4.75
CA SER A 227 -8.03 -20.10 -5.03
C SER A 227 -8.53 -19.40 -3.76
N ASP A 228 -8.71 -20.16 -2.67
CA ASP A 228 -9.16 -19.63 -1.38
C ASP A 228 -8.12 -18.70 -0.74
N LEU A 229 -6.83 -19.04 -0.85
CA LEU A 229 -5.76 -18.18 -0.38
C LEU A 229 -5.63 -16.91 -1.25
N GLN A 230 -5.73 -17.06 -2.58
CA GLN A 230 -5.71 -15.93 -3.50
C GLN A 230 -6.88 -14.97 -3.22
N ASP A 231 -8.10 -15.49 -3.03
CA ASP A 231 -9.28 -14.67 -2.68
C ASP A 231 -9.11 -14.01 -1.30
N THR A 232 -8.65 -14.76 -0.29
CA THR A 232 -8.45 -14.21 1.06
C THR A 232 -7.45 -13.06 1.06
N LEU A 233 -6.36 -13.18 0.29
CA LEU A 233 -5.31 -12.16 0.17
C LEU A 233 -5.59 -11.13 -0.92
N LEU A 234 -6.65 -11.31 -1.71
CA LEU A 234 -6.92 -10.55 -2.94
C LEU A 234 -5.74 -10.59 -3.93
N LEU A 235 -4.88 -11.58 -3.84
CA LEU A 235 -3.60 -11.65 -4.56
C LEU A 235 -3.74 -12.53 -5.80
N SER A 236 -3.61 -11.93 -7.00
CA SER A 236 -3.81 -12.62 -8.28
C SER A 236 -2.50 -12.89 -9.05
N GLY A 237 -1.39 -12.24 -8.69
CA GLY A 237 -0.13 -12.41 -9.39
C GLY A 237 0.94 -11.40 -9.02
N LEU A 238 1.99 -11.35 -9.84
CA LEU A 238 3.05 -10.35 -9.77
C LEU A 238 3.24 -9.73 -11.15
N ALA A 239 3.13 -8.41 -11.25
CA ALA A 239 3.44 -7.66 -12.46
C ALA A 239 4.94 -7.34 -12.52
N ALA A 240 5.55 -7.54 -13.68
CA ALA A 240 6.89 -7.03 -13.96
C ALA A 240 6.79 -5.51 -14.13
N THR A 241 7.25 -4.76 -13.15
CA THR A 241 7.29 -3.30 -13.14
C THR A 241 8.73 -2.82 -13.06
N GLU A 242 8.98 -1.64 -13.60
CA GLU A 242 10.29 -0.98 -13.59
C GLU A 242 10.28 0.23 -12.66
N GLU A 243 11.44 0.66 -12.20
CA GLU A 243 11.56 1.89 -11.40
C GLU A 243 11.01 3.13 -12.14
N ALA A 244 11.07 3.11 -13.48
CA ALA A 244 10.51 4.16 -14.33
C ALA A 244 9.00 4.34 -14.14
N ASP A 245 8.25 3.25 -13.89
CA ASP A 245 6.82 3.30 -13.64
C ASP A 245 6.48 4.13 -12.40
N TYR A 246 7.32 3.99 -11.37
CA TYR A 246 7.15 4.69 -10.09
C TYR A 246 7.47 6.19 -10.17
N GLN A 247 8.09 6.68 -11.24
CA GLN A 247 8.33 8.12 -11.43
C GLN A 247 7.03 8.92 -11.52
N LEU A 248 5.91 8.29 -11.85
CA LEU A 248 4.59 8.93 -11.78
C LEU A 248 4.27 9.36 -10.35
N ILE A 249 4.50 8.49 -9.37
CA ILE A 249 4.29 8.78 -7.94
C ILE A 249 5.18 9.96 -7.51
N LYS A 250 6.46 9.90 -7.86
CA LYS A 250 7.42 10.96 -7.53
C LYS A 250 6.99 12.31 -8.09
N ARG A 251 6.65 12.38 -9.37
CA ARG A 251 6.19 13.62 -10.02
C ARG A 251 4.92 14.18 -9.37
N ARG A 252 3.93 13.32 -9.10
CA ARG A 252 2.69 13.74 -8.43
C ARG A 252 2.97 14.30 -7.04
N TYR A 253 3.83 13.64 -6.26
CA TYR A 253 4.22 14.10 -4.94
C TYR A 253 5.00 15.42 -4.96
N GLU A 254 5.95 15.59 -5.88
CA GLU A 254 6.72 16.81 -6.01
C GLU A 254 5.83 18.03 -6.27
N ASN A 255 4.76 17.89 -7.05
CA ASN A 255 3.80 18.96 -7.34
C ASN A 255 3.03 19.47 -6.11
N ILE A 256 2.83 18.61 -5.10
CA ILE A 256 2.05 18.93 -3.90
C ILE A 256 2.93 19.06 -2.64
N ARG A 257 4.19 18.67 -2.72
CA ARG A 257 5.10 18.54 -1.57
C ARG A 257 5.26 19.83 -0.75
N PHE A 258 5.25 20.99 -1.41
CA PHE A 258 5.36 22.27 -0.71
C PHE A 258 4.15 22.52 0.18
N ASP A 259 2.96 22.28 -0.35
CA ASP A 259 1.71 22.44 0.39
C ASP A 259 1.63 21.45 1.56
N LEU A 260 1.96 20.18 1.32
CA LEU A 260 1.95 19.15 2.35
C LEU A 260 2.86 19.46 3.54
N LYS A 261 4.05 20.01 3.32
CA LYS A 261 4.97 20.40 4.39
C LYS A 261 4.43 21.49 5.32
N ASN A 262 3.47 22.27 4.83
CA ASN A 262 2.84 23.33 5.60
C ASN A 262 1.53 22.89 6.25
N LEU A 263 0.97 21.75 5.82
CA LEU A 263 -0.33 21.25 6.25
C LEU A 263 -0.24 20.06 7.22
N LEU A 264 0.75 19.19 7.07
CA LEU A 264 0.98 17.97 7.85
C LEU A 264 2.25 18.08 8.71
#